data_9db3d0692c7a69aae9381c067703b831
#
_entry.id   9db3d0692c7a69aae9381c067703b831
#
_cell.length_a   1.000
_cell.length_b   1.000
_cell.length_c   1.000
_cell.angle_alpha   90.00
_cell.angle_beta   90.00
_cell.angle_gamma   90.00
#
_symmetry.space_group_name_H-M   'P 1'
#
loop_
_entity.id
_entity.type
_entity.pdbx_description
1 polymer ?
#
loop_
_entity_poly.entity_id
_entity_poly.type
_entity_poly.pdbx_seq_one_letter_code
_entity_poly.pdbx_strand_id
1 'polypeptide(L)'
;VFQDFRLLDHLTTYENVALPLRVLGKDEASYRSEVVDLLEWVGLGERIDAYPPILSGGEKQRAAIARAVIVRPEMLLADEPTGNVDPPLAKRLLRLFVELNRTGTAVLIATHDLSLLDQVEARRLVIREGALSVADPHHAEAGGW
;
A
#
# COMPACT_ATOMS: atom_id res chain seq x y z
N VAL A 1 5.04 1.78 3.43
CA VAL A 1 5.12 0.45 2.77
C VAL A 1 6.47 0.35 2.10
N PHE A 2 7.24 -0.65 2.46
CA PHE A 2 8.59 -0.87 1.92
C PHE A 2 8.56 -1.83 0.73
N GLN A 3 9.51 -1.69 -0.20
CA GLN A 3 9.67 -2.57 -1.36
C GLN A 3 10.02 -4.02 -0.95
N ASP A 4 10.74 -4.22 0.16
CA ASP A 4 11.11 -5.52 0.74
C ASP A 4 10.07 -6.08 1.74
N PHE A 5 8.88 -5.48 1.79
CA PHE A 5 7.70 -5.82 2.59
C PHE A 5 7.89 -5.75 4.10
N ARG A 6 9.02 -6.13 4.63
CA ARG A 6 9.38 -6.18 6.07
C ARG A 6 8.32 -6.81 6.95
N LEU A 7 7.75 -7.93 6.51
CA LEU A 7 6.90 -8.77 7.33
C LEU A 7 7.76 -9.55 8.33
N LEU A 8 7.19 -9.83 9.50
CA LEU A 8 7.84 -10.63 10.54
C LEU A 8 7.52 -12.10 10.29
N ASP A 9 8.53 -12.91 9.97
CA ASP A 9 8.39 -14.30 9.53
C ASP A 9 7.83 -15.25 10.61
N HIS A 10 7.93 -14.87 11.87
CA HIS A 10 7.42 -15.64 13.01
C HIS A 10 5.97 -15.27 13.39
N LEU A 11 5.36 -14.33 12.70
CA LEU A 11 3.95 -13.93 12.84
C LEU A 11 3.16 -14.36 11.62
N THR A 12 1.91 -14.76 11.83
CA THR A 12 0.97 -15.02 10.73
C THR A 12 0.65 -13.75 9.95
N THR A 13 -0.04 -13.88 8.82
CA THR A 13 -0.52 -12.74 8.03
C THR A 13 -1.43 -11.85 8.88
N TYR A 14 -2.37 -12.45 9.63
CA TYR A 14 -3.23 -11.72 10.56
C TYR A 14 -2.42 -10.95 11.60
N GLU A 15 -1.50 -11.62 12.28
CA GLU A 15 -0.68 -11.01 13.33
C GLU A 15 0.22 -9.89 12.80
N ASN A 16 0.77 -10.02 11.59
CA ASN A 16 1.51 -8.96 10.93
C ASN A 16 0.64 -7.73 10.68
N VAL A 17 -0.58 -7.91 10.18
CA VAL A 17 -1.50 -6.80 9.91
C VAL A 17 -2.01 -6.17 11.21
N ALA A 18 -2.30 -6.98 12.23
CA ALA A 18 -2.76 -6.53 13.54
C ALA A 18 -1.67 -5.87 14.40
N LEU A 19 -0.38 -6.10 14.06
CA LEU A 19 0.75 -5.68 14.89
C LEU A 19 0.72 -4.20 15.29
N PRO A 20 0.46 -3.24 14.41
CA PRO A 20 0.40 -1.81 14.80
C PRO A 20 -0.69 -1.53 15.84
N LEU A 21 -1.84 -2.21 15.75
CA LEU A 21 -2.94 -2.05 16.72
C LEU A 21 -2.56 -2.61 18.09
N ARG A 22 -1.83 -3.75 18.12
CA ARG A 22 -1.28 -4.33 19.35
C ARG A 22 -0.26 -3.41 20.02
N VAL A 23 0.63 -2.80 19.21
CA VAL A 23 1.63 -1.84 19.71
C VAL A 23 0.95 -0.60 20.30
N LEU A 24 -0.19 -0.17 19.75
CA LEU A 24 -1.00 0.92 20.29
C LEU A 24 -1.83 0.50 21.52
N GLY A 25 -1.68 -0.73 22.01
CA GLY A 25 -2.36 -1.21 23.21
C GLY A 25 -3.86 -1.47 23.04
N LYS A 26 -4.34 -1.62 21.81
CA LYS A 26 -5.75 -1.94 21.55
C LYS A 26 -6.04 -3.40 21.93
N ASP A 27 -7.22 -3.63 22.49
CA ASP A 27 -7.72 -4.98 22.76
C ASP A 27 -8.07 -5.72 21.46
N GLU A 28 -7.65 -7.00 21.35
CA GLU A 28 -7.84 -7.78 20.14
C GLU A 28 -9.31 -7.94 19.77
N ALA A 29 -10.20 -8.10 20.75
CA ALA A 29 -11.63 -8.22 20.49
C ALA A 29 -12.20 -6.97 19.78
N SER A 30 -11.58 -5.80 19.96
CA SER A 30 -12.02 -4.54 19.37
C SER A 30 -11.65 -4.37 17.89
N TYR A 31 -10.62 -5.07 17.39
CA TYR A 31 -10.13 -4.91 16.02
C TYR A 31 -10.13 -6.18 15.17
N ARG A 32 -10.46 -7.34 15.76
CA ARG A 32 -10.37 -8.63 15.07
C ARG A 32 -11.17 -8.67 13.77
N SER A 33 -12.42 -8.21 13.78
CA SER A 33 -13.25 -8.16 12.58
C SER A 33 -12.67 -7.19 11.54
N GLU A 34 -12.22 -6.01 11.94
CA GLU A 34 -11.64 -5.01 11.03
C GLU A 34 -10.39 -5.55 10.31
N VAL A 35 -9.53 -6.29 11.00
CA VAL A 35 -8.35 -6.93 10.41
C VAL A 35 -8.76 -8.02 9.43
N VAL A 36 -9.72 -8.87 9.77
CA VAL A 36 -10.22 -9.94 8.88
C VAL A 36 -10.86 -9.35 7.63
N ASP A 37 -11.76 -8.38 7.79
CA ASP A 37 -12.44 -7.69 6.67
C ASP A 37 -11.43 -7.05 5.72
N LEU A 38 -10.38 -6.41 6.26
CA LEU A 38 -9.32 -5.82 5.45
C LEU A 38 -8.51 -6.89 4.71
N LEU A 39 -8.17 -8.01 5.35
CA LEU A 39 -7.47 -9.13 4.72
C LEU A 39 -8.30 -9.75 3.60
N GLU A 40 -9.58 -9.95 3.80
CA GLU A 40 -10.50 -10.42 2.75
C GLU A 40 -10.56 -9.41 1.60
N TRP A 41 -10.65 -8.13 1.92
CA TRP A 41 -10.71 -7.07 0.92
C TRP A 41 -9.46 -7.01 0.04
N VAL A 42 -8.25 -7.19 0.61
CA VAL A 42 -7.00 -7.28 -0.15
C VAL A 42 -6.76 -8.66 -0.78
N GLY A 43 -7.72 -9.60 -0.65
CA GLY A 43 -7.64 -10.93 -1.24
C GLY A 43 -6.68 -11.88 -0.52
N LEU A 44 -6.59 -11.76 0.81
CA LEU A 44 -5.80 -12.62 1.69
C LEU A 44 -6.66 -13.40 2.70
N GLY A 45 -7.98 -13.48 2.50
CA GLY A 45 -8.89 -14.18 3.40
C GLY A 45 -8.52 -15.65 3.64
N GLU A 46 -8.03 -16.35 2.61
CA GLU A 46 -7.54 -17.74 2.73
C GLU A 46 -6.10 -17.87 3.23
N ARG A 47 -5.43 -16.74 3.52
CA ARG A 47 -4.03 -16.65 3.96
C ARG A 47 -3.88 -16.07 5.37
N ILE A 48 -4.97 -15.92 6.10
CA ILE A 48 -5.01 -15.29 7.43
C ILE A 48 -4.00 -15.93 8.39
N ASP A 49 -3.95 -17.27 8.41
CA ASP A 49 -3.06 -18.05 9.28
C ASP A 49 -1.71 -18.43 8.63
N ALA A 50 -1.48 -17.99 7.38
CA ALA A 50 -0.24 -18.26 6.67
C ALA A 50 0.92 -17.40 7.18
N TYR A 51 2.11 -17.98 7.27
CA TYR A 51 3.34 -17.28 7.62
C TYR A 51 4.00 -16.65 6.37
N PRO A 52 4.70 -15.52 6.49
CA PRO A 52 5.34 -14.85 5.37
C PRO A 52 6.21 -15.73 4.45
N PRO A 53 6.99 -16.70 4.94
CA PRO A 53 7.82 -17.52 4.06
C PRO A 53 7.07 -18.30 2.98
N ILE A 54 5.79 -18.66 3.22
CA ILE A 54 4.97 -19.40 2.24
C ILE A 54 4.11 -18.48 1.34
N LEU A 55 4.12 -17.18 1.60
CA LEU A 55 3.39 -16.20 0.79
C LEU A 55 4.17 -15.87 -0.50
N SER A 56 3.46 -15.72 -1.60
CA SER A 56 4.01 -15.12 -2.83
C SER A 56 4.41 -13.67 -2.63
N GLY A 57 5.22 -13.11 -3.53
CA GLY A 57 5.61 -11.69 -3.48
C GLY A 57 4.40 -10.74 -3.48
N GLY A 58 3.39 -11.01 -4.32
CA GLY A 58 2.14 -10.24 -4.35
C GLY A 58 1.32 -10.35 -3.06
N GLU A 59 1.28 -11.54 -2.43
CA GLU A 59 0.62 -11.73 -1.14
C GLU A 59 1.33 -10.97 -0.01
N LYS A 60 2.67 -11.01 0.02
CA LYS A 60 3.49 -10.22 0.94
C LYS A 60 3.26 -8.72 0.78
N GLN A 61 3.20 -8.23 -0.47
CA GLN A 61 2.91 -6.84 -0.78
C GLN A 61 1.56 -6.40 -0.20
N ARG A 62 0.51 -7.19 -0.43
CA ARG A 62 -0.84 -6.91 0.09
C ARG A 62 -0.89 -6.90 1.61
N ALA A 63 -0.24 -7.86 2.27
CA ALA A 63 -0.14 -7.91 3.72
C ALA A 63 0.58 -6.67 4.28
N ALA A 64 1.68 -6.24 3.64
CA ALA A 64 2.41 -5.04 4.04
C ALA A 64 1.57 -3.76 3.88
N ILE A 65 0.78 -3.67 2.80
CA ILE A 65 -0.14 -2.54 2.59
C ILE A 65 -1.25 -2.57 3.66
N ALA A 66 -1.89 -3.74 3.88
CA ALA A 66 -2.92 -3.89 4.89
C ALA A 66 -2.42 -3.49 6.28
N ARG A 67 -1.20 -3.92 6.67
CA ARG A 67 -0.55 -3.51 7.92
C ARG A 67 -0.36 -2.00 8.04
N ALA A 68 -0.01 -1.34 6.93
CA ALA A 68 0.21 0.10 6.94
C ALA A 68 -1.09 0.91 7.07
N VAL A 69 -2.20 0.41 6.52
CA VAL A 69 -3.47 1.17 6.47
C VAL A 69 -4.43 0.86 7.62
N ILE A 70 -4.25 -0.28 8.32
CA ILE A 70 -5.17 -0.70 9.39
C ILE A 70 -5.30 0.33 10.54
N VAL A 71 -4.25 1.10 10.79
CA VAL A 71 -4.24 2.14 11.83
C VAL A 71 -4.82 3.48 11.36
N ARG A 72 -5.31 3.56 10.11
CA ARG A 72 -5.81 4.80 9.48
C ARG A 72 -4.83 5.96 9.68
N PRO A 73 -3.62 5.87 9.10
CA PRO A 73 -2.56 6.82 9.34
C PRO A 73 -2.92 8.22 8.79
N GLU A 74 -2.35 9.27 9.37
CA GLU A 74 -2.43 10.62 8.82
C GLU A 74 -1.66 10.75 7.50
N MET A 75 -0.56 9.98 7.36
CA MET A 75 0.25 9.93 6.14
C MET A 75 0.65 8.49 5.82
N LEU A 76 0.49 8.11 4.55
CA LEU A 76 0.94 6.84 3.98
C LEU A 76 2.06 7.10 2.98
N LEU A 77 3.21 6.49 3.21
CA LEU A 77 4.34 6.46 2.28
C LEU A 77 4.42 5.07 1.66
N ALA A 78 4.38 4.98 0.34
CA ALA A 78 4.46 3.72 -0.38
C ALA A 78 5.54 3.79 -1.46
N ASP A 79 6.46 2.82 -1.44
CA ASP A 79 7.54 2.65 -2.40
C ASP A 79 7.21 1.45 -3.29
N GLU A 80 7.01 1.70 -4.59
CA GLU A 80 6.60 0.72 -5.60
C GLU A 80 5.46 -0.22 -5.16
N PRO A 81 4.31 0.32 -4.67
CA PRO A 81 3.30 -0.50 -4.00
C PRO A 81 2.57 -1.49 -4.92
N THR A 82 2.73 -1.35 -6.23
CA THR A 82 2.07 -2.19 -7.25
C THR A 82 3.05 -3.01 -8.07
N GLY A 83 4.35 -2.94 -7.80
CA GLY A 83 5.39 -3.58 -8.60
C GLY A 83 5.36 -5.12 -8.63
N ASN A 84 4.75 -5.76 -7.63
CA ASN A 84 4.71 -7.22 -7.48
C ASN A 84 3.29 -7.80 -7.53
N VAL A 85 2.34 -7.06 -8.09
CA VAL A 85 0.93 -7.48 -8.18
C VAL A 85 0.44 -7.44 -9.62
N ASP A 86 -0.57 -8.25 -9.92
CA ASP A 86 -1.20 -8.27 -11.23
C ASP A 86 -1.99 -6.97 -11.53
N PRO A 87 -2.23 -6.63 -12.80
CA PRO A 87 -2.88 -5.37 -13.16
C PRO A 87 -4.28 -5.15 -12.55
N PRO A 88 -5.18 -6.16 -12.46
CA PRO A 88 -6.47 -5.99 -11.78
C PRO A 88 -6.31 -5.60 -10.31
N LEU A 89 -5.35 -6.19 -9.64
CA LEU A 89 -5.07 -5.93 -8.24
C LEU A 89 -4.38 -4.57 -8.04
N ALA A 90 -3.46 -4.19 -8.94
CA ALA A 90 -2.85 -2.87 -8.93
C ALA A 90 -3.92 -1.75 -8.98
N LYS A 91 -4.93 -1.90 -9.85
CA LYS A 91 -6.08 -0.98 -9.91
C LYS A 91 -6.88 -0.95 -8.60
N ARG A 92 -7.06 -2.11 -7.97
CA ARG A 92 -7.78 -2.19 -6.68
C ARG A 92 -7.00 -1.48 -5.57
N LEU A 93 -5.69 -1.66 -5.51
CA LEU A 93 -4.82 -0.98 -4.55
C LEU A 93 -4.79 0.55 -4.78
N LEU A 94 -4.76 1.00 -6.04
CA LEU A 94 -4.86 2.43 -6.34
C LEU A 94 -6.17 3.03 -5.83
N ARG A 95 -7.30 2.34 -6.03
CA ARG A 95 -8.58 2.79 -5.48
C ARG A 95 -8.56 2.90 -3.96
N LEU A 96 -7.90 1.94 -3.27
CA LEU A 96 -7.70 2.04 -1.83
C LEU A 96 -6.95 3.32 -1.45
N PHE A 97 -5.85 3.63 -2.14
CA PHE A 97 -5.08 4.85 -1.86
C PHE A 97 -5.88 6.13 -2.12
N VAL A 98 -6.70 6.15 -3.17
CA VAL A 98 -7.61 7.26 -3.45
C VAL A 98 -8.65 7.41 -2.33
N GLU A 99 -9.28 6.33 -1.88
CA GLU A 99 -10.26 6.38 -0.79
C GLU A 99 -9.63 6.79 0.54
N LEU A 100 -8.42 6.30 0.86
CA LEU A 100 -7.67 6.77 2.02
C LEU A 100 -7.41 8.28 1.96
N ASN A 101 -7.03 8.78 0.79
CA ASN A 101 -6.82 10.22 0.60
C ASN A 101 -8.11 11.02 0.77
N ARG A 102 -9.23 10.54 0.23
CA ARG A 102 -10.55 11.17 0.41
C ARG A 102 -11.00 11.23 1.88
N THR A 103 -10.59 10.26 2.68
CA THR A 103 -10.89 10.20 4.12
C THR A 103 -9.90 10.95 4.99
N GLY A 104 -8.93 11.66 4.39
CA GLY A 104 -8.02 12.57 5.08
C GLY A 104 -6.58 12.08 5.25
N THR A 105 -6.24 10.86 4.79
CA THR A 105 -4.85 10.38 4.79
C THR A 105 -4.05 11.08 3.69
N ALA A 106 -2.93 11.71 4.00
CA ALA A 106 -1.98 12.16 3.00
C ALA A 106 -1.28 10.93 2.38
N VAL A 107 -1.36 10.75 1.06
CA VAL A 107 -0.77 9.59 0.38
C VAL A 107 0.36 10.06 -0.53
N LEU A 108 1.56 9.52 -0.33
CA LEU A 108 2.73 9.73 -1.19
C LEU A 108 3.20 8.38 -1.73
N ILE A 109 3.21 8.25 -3.07
CA ILE A 109 3.63 7.03 -3.76
C ILE A 109 4.86 7.35 -4.59
N ALA A 110 5.95 6.60 -4.38
CA ALA A 110 7.09 6.56 -5.27
C ALA A 110 6.88 5.41 -6.26
N THR A 111 6.93 5.69 -7.56
CA THR A 111 6.82 4.68 -8.61
C THR A 111 7.50 5.13 -9.88
N HIS A 112 7.99 4.18 -10.66
CA HIS A 112 8.47 4.36 -12.03
C HIS A 112 7.44 3.89 -13.07
N ASP A 113 6.30 3.34 -12.63
CA ASP A 113 5.22 2.90 -13.52
C ASP A 113 4.34 4.09 -13.93
N LEU A 114 4.64 4.65 -15.09
CA LEU A 114 3.90 5.79 -15.64
C LEU A 114 2.43 5.45 -15.94
N SER A 115 2.11 4.18 -16.20
CA SER A 115 0.73 3.75 -16.47
C SER A 115 -0.19 3.91 -15.27
N LEU A 116 0.36 3.88 -14.07
CA LEU A 116 -0.38 4.15 -12.83
C LEU A 116 -0.73 5.63 -12.69
N LEU A 117 0.18 6.51 -13.12
CA LEU A 117 0.01 7.96 -13.00
C LEU A 117 -1.16 8.46 -13.82
N ASP A 118 -1.49 7.81 -14.94
CA ASP A 118 -2.58 8.19 -15.82
C ASP A 118 -3.96 7.75 -15.32
N GLN A 119 -3.99 6.90 -14.29
CA GLN A 119 -5.23 6.37 -13.69
C GLN A 119 -5.73 7.20 -12.51
N VAL A 120 -4.92 8.13 -12.00
CA VAL A 120 -5.25 8.94 -10.81
C VAL A 120 -4.90 10.41 -11.05
N GLU A 121 -5.86 11.29 -10.81
CA GLU A 121 -5.60 12.73 -10.74
C GLU A 121 -4.87 13.04 -9.41
N ALA A 122 -3.57 13.18 -9.48
CA ALA A 122 -2.73 13.50 -8.33
C ALA A 122 -1.62 14.47 -8.72
N ARG A 123 -1.15 15.24 -7.74
CA ARG A 123 0.05 16.08 -7.93
C ARG A 123 1.24 15.17 -8.20
N ARG A 124 1.98 15.47 -9.26
CA ARG A 124 3.19 14.71 -9.65
C ARG A 124 4.44 15.43 -9.17
N LEU A 125 5.30 14.72 -8.48
CA LEU A 125 6.62 15.18 -8.09
C LEU A 125 7.66 14.43 -8.91
N VAL A 126 8.57 15.15 -9.55
CA VAL A 126 9.62 14.55 -10.38
C VAL A 126 10.97 14.89 -9.77
N ILE A 127 11.79 13.84 -9.58
CA ILE A 127 13.18 13.99 -9.13
C ILE A 127 14.08 13.84 -10.37
N ARG A 128 14.83 14.89 -10.70
CA ARG A 128 15.85 14.88 -11.75
C ARG A 128 17.12 15.52 -11.22
N GLU A 129 18.26 14.88 -11.41
CA GLU A 129 19.60 15.39 -11.02
C GLU A 129 19.65 15.87 -9.56
N GLY A 130 18.95 15.18 -8.65
CA GLY A 130 18.89 15.54 -7.23
C GLY A 130 17.98 16.72 -6.89
N ALA A 131 17.29 17.31 -7.87
CA ALA A 131 16.30 18.36 -7.66
C ALA A 131 14.85 17.82 -7.72
N LEU A 132 14.00 18.31 -6.85
CA LEU A 132 12.56 18.00 -6.82
C LEU A 132 11.79 19.12 -7.57
N SER A 133 10.96 18.74 -8.51
CA SER A 133 10.05 19.65 -9.21
C SER A 133 8.61 19.14 -9.14
N VAL A 134 7.64 20.07 -9.21
CA VAL A 134 6.22 19.73 -9.32
C VAL A 134 5.89 19.73 -10.81
N ALA A 135 5.42 18.58 -11.32
CA ALA A 135 4.90 18.51 -12.68
C ALA A 135 3.39 18.79 -12.69
N ASP A 136 2.95 19.65 -13.59
CA ASP A 136 1.52 19.90 -13.79
C ASP A 136 0.88 18.64 -14.41
N PRO A 137 -0.25 18.14 -13.87
CA PRO A 137 -0.88 16.91 -14.37
C PRO A 137 -1.32 17.01 -15.84
N HIS A 138 -1.40 18.20 -16.40
CA HIS A 138 -1.82 18.44 -17.79
C HIS A 138 -0.67 18.70 -18.78
N HIS A 139 0.58 18.74 -18.35
CA HIS A 139 1.75 18.86 -19.21
C HIS A 139 2.63 17.60 -19.14
N ALA A 140 2.14 16.51 -19.71
CA ALA A 140 3.02 15.48 -20.25
C ALA A 140 3.67 16.05 -21.52
N GLU A 141 4.62 16.97 -21.37
CA GLU A 141 5.47 17.32 -22.52
C GLU A 141 6.24 16.06 -22.93
N ALA A 142 5.93 15.61 -24.14
CA ALA A 142 6.78 14.78 -24.95
C ALA A 142 8.12 15.52 -25.16
N GLY A 143 8.98 15.44 -24.17
CA GLY A 143 10.38 15.87 -24.25
C GLY A 143 11.15 14.74 -24.93
N GLY A 144 11.35 14.88 -26.24
CA GLY A 144 12.20 14.01 -27.03
C GLY A 144 13.60 13.92 -26.45
N TRP A 145 14.18 12.78 -26.69
CA TRP A 145 15.55 12.36 -26.51
C TRP A 145 16.49 13.10 -27.45
#